data_f90bb101bf1c02f59a547b2ae00c1f00
#
_entry.id   f90bb101bf1c02f59a547b2ae00c1f00
#
_cell.length_a   1.000
_cell.length_b   1.000
_cell.length_c   1.000
_cell.angle_alpha   90.00
_cell.angle_beta   90.00
_cell.angle_gamma   90.00
#
_symmetry.space_group_name_H-M   'P 1'
#
loop_
_entity.id
_entity.type
_entity.pdbx_description
1 polymer ?
#
loop_
_entity_poly.entity_id
_entity_poly.type
_entity_poly.pdbx_seq_one_letter_code
_entity_poly.pdbx_strand_id
1 'polypeptide(L)'
;MEKLKRYKLKDIIKGEASVSKKEETIVEPTFEEYQILKQYIEEEKKIKLRPTDHTETDLAFDSLDMVSLEGFIQQTFGTHISTADMPSYKSIQAMAEFIANSKTRMEVQEEDWHQFLHADSSKLELPHGNRYMALGNAIIRGFYKSYNNVQINGVENIPAYGPMIIAPNHQSFLDGPLVSCTLPTPVMKDTYYYATEEHMQGALRKAYARNNNIILMERSNLRDSILKLGEVLKQSKNLVIFPEGRRTNTGELGSFKKTFAILSKELQVPVVPVCIKGAYEALPRSKRFPSPHKIEVTYLSPIYPDSALSYEEIADQVKQAIQACLSC
;
A
#
# COMPACT_ATOMS: atom_id res chain seq x y z
N MET A 1 2.68 40.69 -0.48
CA MET A 1 1.94 39.39 -0.41
C MET A 1 0.50 39.68 0.01
N GLU A 2 -0.39 39.71 -0.97
CA GLU A 2 -1.81 40.03 -0.77
C GLU A 2 -2.53 38.78 -0.24
N LYS A 3 -3.12 38.87 0.96
CA LYS A 3 -3.97 37.82 1.52
C LYS A 3 -5.21 37.64 0.64
N LEU A 4 -5.30 36.55 -0.13
CA LEU A 4 -6.52 36.17 -0.82
C LEU A 4 -7.67 36.08 0.20
N LYS A 5 -8.67 36.95 0.04
CA LYS A 5 -9.83 37.02 0.94
C LYS A 5 -10.72 35.80 0.73
N ARG A 6 -11.05 35.07 1.78
CA ARG A 6 -11.84 33.82 1.78
C ARG A 6 -13.19 33.87 1.05
N TYR A 7 -13.77 35.06 0.86
CA TYR A 7 -15.05 35.19 0.13
C TYR A 7 -14.90 35.05 -1.37
N LYS A 8 -13.74 35.37 -1.99
CA LYS A 8 -13.48 35.14 -3.41
C LYS A 8 -13.41 33.65 -3.79
N LEU A 9 -13.04 32.78 -2.83
CA LEU A 9 -13.03 31.33 -3.06
C LEU A 9 -14.45 30.74 -3.19
N LYS A 10 -15.41 31.29 -2.42
CA LYS A 10 -16.83 30.86 -2.51
C LYS A 10 -17.49 31.22 -3.84
N ASP A 11 -17.11 32.34 -4.45
CA ASP A 11 -17.66 32.77 -5.72
C ASP A 11 -17.06 31.98 -6.90
N ILE A 12 -15.79 31.57 -6.79
CA ILE A 12 -15.13 30.66 -7.76
C ILE A 12 -15.80 29.29 -7.72
N ILE A 13 -16.03 28.72 -6.54
CA ILE A 13 -16.69 27.41 -6.35
C ILE A 13 -18.16 27.44 -6.83
N LYS A 14 -18.88 28.56 -6.68
CA LYS A 14 -20.23 28.71 -7.20
C LYS A 14 -20.28 28.93 -8.72
N GLY A 15 -19.26 29.52 -9.31
CA GLY A 15 -19.14 29.71 -10.77
C GLY A 15 -18.83 28.41 -11.52
N GLU A 16 -18.10 27.49 -10.91
CA GLU A 16 -17.77 26.18 -11.51
C GLU A 16 -18.93 25.17 -11.47
N ALA A 17 -19.92 25.37 -10.60
CA ALA A 17 -21.08 24.48 -10.49
C ALA A 17 -22.11 24.62 -11.64
N SER A 18 -21.93 25.55 -12.57
CA SER A 18 -22.84 25.77 -13.72
C SER A 18 -22.20 25.59 -15.09
N VAL A 19 -20.96 25.09 -15.16
CA VAL A 19 -20.41 24.63 -16.44
C VAL A 19 -20.95 23.23 -16.71
N SER A 20 -22.05 23.16 -17.48
CA SER A 20 -22.47 21.89 -18.08
C SER A 20 -21.26 21.27 -18.76
N LYS A 21 -20.80 20.11 -18.28
CA LYS A 21 -19.90 19.24 -19.05
C LYS A 21 -20.57 19.01 -20.40
N LYS A 22 -20.15 19.72 -21.45
CA LYS A 22 -20.32 19.23 -22.79
C LYS A 22 -19.70 17.84 -22.79
N GLU A 23 -20.48 16.81 -23.05
CA GLU A 23 -19.98 15.52 -23.46
C GLU A 23 -19.18 15.76 -24.75
N GLU A 24 -17.89 16.05 -24.61
CA GLU A 24 -16.96 15.89 -25.71
C GLU A 24 -17.03 14.42 -26.06
N THR A 25 -17.46 14.12 -27.27
CA THR A 25 -17.39 12.79 -27.86
C THR A 25 -15.91 12.40 -27.88
N ILE A 26 -15.44 11.74 -26.83
CA ILE A 26 -14.07 11.25 -26.73
C ILE A 26 -13.95 10.17 -27.79
N VAL A 27 -13.24 10.51 -28.88
CA VAL A 27 -12.92 9.54 -29.94
C VAL A 27 -11.87 8.59 -29.38
N GLU A 28 -12.22 7.33 -29.33
CA GLU A 28 -11.32 6.30 -28.84
C GLU A 28 -10.18 6.05 -29.85
N PRO A 29 -8.89 6.07 -29.44
CA PRO A 29 -7.78 5.78 -30.32
C PRO A 29 -7.85 4.35 -30.86
N THR A 30 -7.56 4.19 -32.16
CA THR A 30 -7.65 2.88 -32.86
C THR A 30 -6.29 2.22 -33.08
N PHE A 31 -5.19 2.85 -32.69
CA PHE A 31 -3.86 2.26 -32.84
C PHE A 31 -3.60 1.16 -31.81
N GLU A 32 -2.81 0.19 -32.20
CA GLU A 32 -2.70 -1.11 -31.56
C GLU A 32 -2.15 -1.03 -30.12
N GLU A 33 -1.15 -0.18 -29.88
CA GLU A 33 -0.54 -0.01 -28.56
C GLU A 33 -1.55 0.51 -27.54
N TYR A 34 -2.44 1.42 -27.94
CA TYR A 34 -3.49 1.89 -27.07
C TYR A 34 -4.52 0.78 -26.76
N GLN A 35 -4.91 -0.01 -27.77
CA GLN A 35 -5.88 -1.08 -27.57
C GLN A 35 -5.33 -2.17 -26.65
N ILE A 36 -4.07 -2.57 -26.84
CA ILE A 36 -3.41 -3.56 -25.98
C ILE A 36 -3.26 -3.03 -24.55
N LEU A 37 -2.81 -1.76 -24.39
CA LEU A 37 -2.66 -1.14 -23.08
C LEU A 37 -4.02 -0.98 -22.38
N LYS A 38 -5.06 -0.61 -23.12
CA LYS A 38 -6.43 -0.52 -22.62
C LYS A 38 -6.94 -1.88 -22.14
N GLN A 39 -6.81 -2.90 -22.95
CA GLN A 39 -7.25 -4.26 -22.58
C GLN A 39 -6.57 -4.70 -21.29
N TYR A 40 -5.26 -4.57 -21.19
CA TYR A 40 -4.51 -4.92 -19.99
C TYR A 40 -5.02 -4.18 -18.74
N ILE A 41 -5.20 -2.86 -18.83
CA ILE A 41 -5.64 -2.05 -17.69
C ILE A 41 -7.10 -2.39 -17.29
N GLU A 42 -7.99 -2.59 -18.26
CA GLU A 42 -9.40 -2.93 -18.00
C GLU A 42 -9.53 -4.30 -17.33
N GLU A 43 -8.75 -5.29 -17.77
CA GLU A 43 -8.72 -6.64 -17.19
C GLU A 43 -8.16 -6.62 -15.76
N GLU A 44 -7.04 -5.93 -15.55
CA GLU A 44 -6.34 -5.87 -14.26
C GLU A 44 -7.15 -5.09 -13.20
N LYS A 45 -7.77 -3.98 -13.59
CA LYS A 45 -8.50 -3.10 -12.66
C LYS A 45 -10.00 -3.36 -12.62
N LYS A 46 -10.54 -4.17 -13.54
CA LYS A 46 -11.99 -4.40 -13.72
C LYS A 46 -12.81 -3.11 -13.86
N ILE A 47 -12.28 -2.16 -14.60
CA ILE A 47 -12.87 -0.84 -14.87
C ILE A 47 -13.00 -0.62 -16.37
N LYS A 48 -13.77 0.41 -16.77
CA LYS A 48 -13.79 0.87 -18.15
C LYS A 48 -12.86 2.08 -18.31
N LEU A 49 -11.84 1.93 -19.16
CA LEU A 49 -10.82 2.95 -19.39
C LEU A 49 -11.30 4.00 -20.38
N ARG A 50 -10.96 5.27 -20.13
CA ARG A 50 -11.07 6.37 -21.10
C ARG A 50 -9.68 6.77 -21.60
N PRO A 51 -9.54 7.21 -22.86
CA PRO A 51 -8.25 7.67 -23.38
C PRO A 51 -7.59 8.78 -22.57
N THR A 52 -8.42 9.62 -21.93
CA THR A 52 -8.00 10.78 -21.14
C THR A 52 -7.66 10.45 -19.70
N ASP A 53 -7.92 9.22 -19.23
CA ASP A 53 -7.69 8.84 -17.84
C ASP A 53 -6.19 8.85 -17.51
N HIS A 54 -5.89 9.33 -16.30
CA HIS A 54 -4.54 9.42 -15.75
C HIS A 54 -4.31 8.32 -14.71
N THR A 55 -3.12 7.75 -14.68
CA THR A 55 -2.77 6.60 -13.81
C THR A 55 -3.06 6.84 -12.32
N GLU A 56 -2.67 7.98 -11.77
CA GLU A 56 -2.84 8.26 -10.34
C GLU A 56 -4.19 8.90 -10.01
N THR A 57 -4.63 9.90 -10.79
CA THR A 57 -5.80 10.73 -10.43
C THR A 57 -7.13 10.08 -10.77
N ASP A 58 -7.22 9.40 -11.90
CA ASP A 58 -8.45 8.81 -12.40
C ASP A 58 -8.51 7.30 -12.13
N LEU A 59 -7.42 6.58 -12.38
CA LEU A 59 -7.34 5.14 -12.23
C LEU A 59 -6.90 4.69 -10.84
N ALA A 60 -6.43 5.61 -10.00
CA ALA A 60 -5.97 5.37 -8.63
C ALA A 60 -4.95 4.21 -8.54
N PHE A 61 -4.01 4.13 -9.48
CA PHE A 61 -2.95 3.12 -9.46
C PHE A 61 -2.15 3.21 -8.18
N ASP A 62 -1.88 2.04 -7.60
CA ASP A 62 -0.95 1.93 -6.48
C ASP A 62 0.47 1.57 -6.96
N SER A 63 1.37 1.36 -5.99
CA SER A 63 2.77 1.01 -6.30
C SER A 63 2.91 -0.29 -7.07
N LEU A 64 2.02 -1.25 -6.79
CA LEU A 64 2.03 -2.54 -7.46
C LEU A 64 1.47 -2.43 -8.88
N ASP A 65 0.37 -1.70 -9.04
CA ASP A 65 -0.20 -1.41 -10.36
C ASP A 65 0.84 -0.76 -11.28
N MET A 66 1.63 0.19 -10.75
CA MET A 66 2.70 0.85 -11.52
C MET A 66 3.82 -0.11 -11.91
N VAL A 67 4.21 -1.03 -11.02
CA VAL A 67 5.23 -2.05 -11.31
C VAL A 67 4.72 -3.07 -12.32
N SER A 68 3.46 -3.52 -12.18
CA SER A 68 2.83 -4.41 -13.15
C SER A 68 2.79 -3.78 -14.54
N LEU A 69 2.37 -2.51 -14.60
CA LEU A 69 2.29 -1.77 -15.85
C LEU A 69 3.68 -1.56 -16.48
N GLU A 70 4.71 -1.24 -15.68
CA GLU A 70 6.10 -1.14 -16.15
C GLU A 70 6.57 -2.48 -16.75
N GLY A 71 6.36 -3.59 -16.02
CA GLY A 71 6.70 -4.92 -16.49
C GLY A 71 5.97 -5.28 -17.78
N PHE A 72 4.66 -5.04 -17.83
CA PHE A 72 3.85 -5.28 -19.01
C PHE A 72 4.35 -4.49 -20.24
N ILE A 73 4.60 -3.19 -20.08
CA ILE A 73 5.11 -2.33 -21.17
C ILE A 73 6.48 -2.82 -21.65
N GLN A 74 7.38 -3.13 -20.73
CA GLN A 74 8.72 -3.62 -21.05
C GLN A 74 8.69 -4.97 -21.79
N GLN A 75 7.86 -5.89 -21.33
CA GLN A 75 7.75 -7.22 -21.92
C GLN A 75 7.02 -7.19 -23.26
N THR A 76 5.90 -6.47 -23.32
CA THR A 76 5.04 -6.42 -24.52
C THR A 76 5.65 -5.60 -25.65
N PHE A 77 6.16 -4.42 -25.35
CA PHE A 77 6.60 -3.45 -26.36
C PHE A 77 8.13 -3.28 -26.43
N GLY A 78 8.88 -3.85 -25.48
CA GLY A 78 10.33 -3.65 -25.38
C GLY A 78 10.73 -2.20 -25.06
N THR A 79 9.77 -1.38 -24.61
CA THR A 79 9.97 0.01 -24.22
C THR A 79 9.98 0.11 -22.71
N HIS A 80 10.92 0.88 -22.16
CA HIS A 80 11.00 1.10 -20.73
C HIS A 80 10.38 2.44 -20.36
N ILE A 81 9.34 2.41 -19.53
CA ILE A 81 8.75 3.58 -18.86
C ILE A 81 8.84 3.30 -17.37
N SER A 82 9.69 4.01 -16.65
CA SER A 82 9.84 3.78 -15.21
C SER A 82 8.57 4.14 -14.44
N THR A 83 8.35 3.48 -13.31
CA THR A 83 7.22 3.81 -12.41
C THR A 83 7.21 5.28 -11.98
N ALA A 84 8.40 5.92 -11.91
CA ALA A 84 8.55 7.35 -11.57
C ALA A 84 8.09 8.27 -12.71
N ASP A 85 8.23 7.84 -13.96
CA ASP A 85 7.89 8.65 -15.13
C ASP A 85 6.42 8.51 -15.54
N MET A 86 5.75 7.40 -15.20
CA MET A 86 4.36 7.15 -15.56
C MET A 86 3.40 8.29 -15.18
N PRO A 87 3.48 8.88 -13.97
CA PRO A 87 2.61 9.99 -13.61
C PRO A 87 2.88 11.29 -14.38
N SER A 88 3.97 11.37 -15.15
CA SER A 88 4.26 12.54 -16.01
C SER A 88 3.43 12.56 -17.30
N TYR A 89 2.92 11.40 -17.72
CA TYR A 89 2.03 11.33 -18.89
C TYR A 89 0.64 11.86 -18.53
N LYS A 90 0.14 12.79 -19.37
CA LYS A 90 -1.15 13.47 -19.13
C LYS A 90 -2.35 12.50 -19.19
N SER A 91 -2.20 11.37 -19.86
CA SER A 91 -3.25 10.37 -20.04
C SER A 91 -2.67 9.03 -20.51
N ILE A 92 -3.48 7.99 -20.44
CA ILE A 92 -3.14 6.66 -20.99
C ILE A 92 -2.92 6.74 -22.50
N GLN A 93 -3.68 7.57 -23.22
CA GLN A 93 -3.45 7.81 -24.64
C GLN A 93 -2.05 8.39 -24.90
N ALA A 94 -1.63 9.41 -24.15
CA ALA A 94 -0.30 10.01 -24.32
C ALA A 94 0.83 9.01 -24.01
N MET A 95 0.63 8.13 -23.04
CA MET A 95 1.56 7.04 -22.74
C MET A 95 1.62 6.03 -23.91
N ALA A 96 0.47 5.63 -24.45
CA ALA A 96 0.40 4.73 -25.60
C ALA A 96 1.04 5.33 -26.86
N GLU A 97 0.88 6.63 -27.10
CA GLU A 97 1.53 7.36 -28.21
C GLU A 97 3.07 7.35 -28.05
N PHE A 98 3.57 7.52 -26.83
CA PHE A 98 5.01 7.38 -26.56
C PHE A 98 5.49 5.96 -26.84
N ILE A 99 4.75 4.94 -26.40
CA ILE A 99 5.06 3.52 -26.65
C ILE A 99 5.09 3.26 -28.17
N ALA A 100 4.10 3.72 -28.92
CA ALA A 100 4.03 3.55 -30.37
C ALA A 100 5.28 4.08 -31.10
N ASN A 101 5.83 5.19 -30.60
CA ASN A 101 7.03 5.81 -31.17
C ASN A 101 8.36 5.21 -30.72
N SER A 102 8.37 4.46 -29.62
CA SER A 102 9.60 3.95 -28.96
C SER A 102 9.70 2.44 -28.86
N LYS A 103 8.66 1.70 -29.26
CA LYS A 103 8.65 0.22 -29.17
C LYS A 103 9.74 -0.43 -30.04
N THR A 104 10.33 -1.49 -29.50
CA THR A 104 11.32 -2.32 -30.22
C THR A 104 10.77 -3.71 -30.58
N ARG A 105 9.67 -4.11 -29.97
CA ARG A 105 8.96 -5.38 -30.22
C ARG A 105 7.47 -5.20 -29.90
N MET A 106 6.67 -6.23 -30.21
CA MET A 106 5.26 -6.30 -29.83
C MET A 106 4.90 -7.75 -29.59
N GLU A 107 4.91 -8.12 -28.32
CA GLU A 107 4.59 -9.47 -27.83
C GLU A 107 3.90 -9.34 -26.48
N VAL A 108 2.63 -9.71 -26.40
CA VAL A 108 1.84 -9.60 -25.15
C VAL A 108 2.28 -10.68 -24.19
N GLN A 109 2.76 -10.27 -23.02
CA GLN A 109 3.09 -11.14 -21.90
C GLN A 109 2.62 -10.51 -20.58
N GLU A 110 2.10 -11.32 -19.67
CA GLU A 110 1.75 -10.90 -18.32
C GLU A 110 2.98 -10.90 -17.39
N GLU A 111 2.97 -10.04 -16.34
CA GLU A 111 4.02 -10.03 -15.32
C GLU A 111 3.96 -11.34 -14.50
N ASP A 112 5.03 -12.10 -14.55
CA ASP A 112 5.20 -13.31 -13.73
C ASP A 112 5.70 -12.93 -12.33
N TRP A 113 4.78 -12.73 -11.38
CA TRP A 113 5.08 -12.40 -9.99
C TRP A 113 5.92 -13.46 -9.30
N HIS A 114 5.76 -14.73 -9.68
CA HIS A 114 6.58 -15.80 -9.15
C HIS A 114 8.04 -15.59 -9.56
N GLN A 115 8.31 -15.42 -10.86
CA GLN A 115 9.65 -15.17 -11.36
C GLN A 115 10.24 -13.87 -10.79
N PHE A 116 9.43 -12.81 -10.72
CA PHE A 116 9.82 -11.51 -10.18
C PHE A 116 10.28 -11.61 -8.71
N LEU A 117 9.47 -12.21 -7.85
CA LEU A 117 9.76 -12.31 -6.42
C LEU A 117 10.88 -13.31 -6.12
N HIS A 118 11.12 -14.32 -6.99
CA HIS A 118 12.20 -15.27 -6.84
C HIS A 118 13.50 -14.82 -7.52
N ALA A 119 13.54 -13.67 -8.18
CA ALA A 119 14.76 -13.08 -8.69
C ALA A 119 15.79 -12.87 -7.56
N ASP A 120 17.07 -12.87 -7.92
CA ASP A 120 18.15 -12.68 -6.95
C ASP A 120 18.10 -11.29 -6.33
N SER A 121 17.66 -11.24 -5.09
CA SER A 121 17.55 -10.06 -4.25
C SER A 121 18.58 -10.01 -3.11
N SER A 122 19.54 -10.94 -3.09
CA SER A 122 20.54 -11.08 -2.02
C SER A 122 21.42 -9.83 -1.80
N LYS A 123 21.50 -8.94 -2.78
CA LYS A 123 22.25 -7.68 -2.71
C LYS A 123 21.46 -6.53 -2.08
N LEU A 124 20.16 -6.73 -1.82
CA LEU A 124 19.33 -5.69 -1.22
C LEU A 124 19.60 -5.61 0.28
N GLU A 125 20.08 -4.48 0.73
CA GLU A 125 20.31 -4.22 2.15
C GLU A 125 18.97 -3.95 2.86
N LEU A 126 18.67 -4.77 3.88
CA LEU A 126 17.53 -4.55 4.77
C LEU A 126 17.94 -3.68 5.97
N PRO A 127 17.06 -2.80 6.46
CA PRO A 127 17.33 -2.09 7.70
C PRO A 127 17.44 -3.06 8.87
N HIS A 128 18.30 -2.72 9.84
CA HIS A 128 18.49 -3.56 11.04
C HIS A 128 17.99 -2.85 12.29
N GLY A 129 17.07 -3.50 13.00
CA GLY A 129 16.54 -2.98 14.27
C GLY A 129 17.61 -2.82 15.34
N ASN A 130 17.49 -1.75 16.11
CA ASN A 130 18.39 -1.46 17.22
C ASN A 130 18.04 -2.38 18.43
N ARG A 131 19.07 -2.76 19.20
CA ARG A 131 18.90 -3.50 20.48
C ARG A 131 17.96 -2.81 21.49
N TYR A 132 17.78 -1.50 21.38
CA TYR A 132 16.88 -0.72 22.25
C TYR A 132 15.42 -0.70 21.80
N MET A 133 15.12 -1.29 20.65
CA MET A 133 13.77 -1.33 20.09
C MET A 133 12.73 -1.92 21.06
N ALA A 134 13.11 -2.99 21.78
CA ALA A 134 12.24 -3.62 22.78
C ALA A 134 11.92 -2.68 23.96
N LEU A 135 12.92 -1.93 24.45
CA LEU A 135 12.72 -0.95 25.52
C LEU A 135 11.81 0.19 25.06
N GLY A 136 12.05 0.73 23.86
CA GLY A 136 11.21 1.78 23.25
C GLY A 136 9.75 1.32 23.14
N ASN A 137 9.52 0.12 22.62
CA ASN A 137 8.18 -0.44 22.50
C ASN A 137 7.51 -0.69 23.87
N ALA A 138 8.26 -1.10 24.90
CA ALA A 138 7.74 -1.25 26.25
C ALA A 138 7.24 0.08 26.84
N ILE A 139 7.99 1.17 26.63
CA ILE A 139 7.62 2.53 27.05
C ILE A 139 6.35 2.99 26.29
N ILE A 140 6.32 2.81 24.97
CA ILE A 140 5.15 3.15 24.12
C ILE A 140 3.92 2.35 24.55
N ARG A 141 4.08 1.05 24.82
CA ARG A 141 3.00 0.19 25.33
C ARG A 141 2.47 0.68 26.68
N GLY A 142 3.36 1.07 27.60
CA GLY A 142 2.96 1.65 28.88
C GLY A 142 2.17 2.95 28.72
N PHE A 143 2.59 3.82 27.83
CA PHE A 143 1.88 5.04 27.49
C PHE A 143 0.48 4.75 26.92
N TYR A 144 0.36 3.90 25.90
CA TYR A 144 -0.94 3.56 25.33
C TYR A 144 -1.87 2.85 26.31
N LYS A 145 -1.34 1.98 27.19
CA LYS A 145 -2.16 1.37 28.24
C LYS A 145 -2.74 2.39 29.20
N SER A 146 -1.95 3.39 29.62
CA SER A 146 -2.41 4.40 30.58
C SER A 146 -3.25 5.49 29.92
N TYR A 147 -2.91 5.93 28.71
CA TYR A 147 -3.56 7.07 28.06
C TYR A 147 -4.76 6.66 27.21
N ASN A 148 -4.64 5.56 26.46
CA ASN A 148 -5.68 5.10 25.54
C ASN A 148 -6.39 3.82 26.00
N ASN A 149 -6.11 3.32 27.21
CA ASN A 149 -6.69 2.06 27.73
C ASN A 149 -6.65 0.94 26.69
N VAL A 150 -5.45 0.70 26.09
CA VAL A 150 -5.30 -0.27 25.00
C VAL A 150 -5.59 -1.68 25.49
N GLN A 151 -6.54 -2.35 24.86
CA GLN A 151 -6.85 -3.77 25.02
C GLN A 151 -6.26 -4.58 23.87
N ILE A 152 -5.69 -5.73 24.17
CA ILE A 152 -5.03 -6.60 23.20
C ILE A 152 -5.68 -7.98 23.29
N ASN A 153 -6.19 -8.47 22.15
CA ASN A 153 -6.89 -9.76 22.05
C ASN A 153 -6.26 -10.62 20.96
N GLY A 154 -6.42 -11.94 21.04
CA GLY A 154 -6.03 -12.86 19.99
C GLY A 154 -4.52 -13.01 19.80
N VAL A 155 -3.69 -12.69 20.80
CA VAL A 155 -2.22 -12.82 20.71
C VAL A 155 -1.81 -14.28 20.45
N GLU A 156 -2.60 -15.22 20.89
CA GLU A 156 -2.46 -16.67 20.65
C GLU A 156 -2.61 -17.06 19.16
N ASN A 157 -3.22 -16.22 18.36
CA ASN A 157 -3.35 -16.42 16.90
C ASN A 157 -2.07 -16.05 16.15
N ILE A 158 -1.13 -15.36 16.80
CA ILE A 158 0.13 -14.98 16.15
C ILE A 158 1.03 -16.21 16.10
N PRO A 159 1.47 -16.68 14.91
CA PRO A 159 2.46 -17.75 14.80
C PRO A 159 3.71 -17.42 15.62
N ALA A 160 4.20 -18.40 16.37
CA ALA A 160 5.37 -18.21 17.24
C ALA A 160 6.66 -17.88 16.45
N TYR A 161 6.70 -18.33 15.20
CA TYR A 161 7.83 -18.16 14.30
C TYR A 161 7.32 -17.70 12.92
N GLY A 162 8.10 -16.82 12.25
CA GLY A 162 7.82 -16.36 10.89
C GLY A 162 8.27 -17.34 9.80
N PRO A 163 8.09 -16.96 8.55
CA PRO A 163 7.57 -15.66 8.12
C PRO A 163 6.05 -15.55 8.21
N MET A 164 5.57 -14.33 8.44
CA MET A 164 4.15 -14.00 8.32
C MET A 164 3.95 -12.55 7.86
N ILE A 165 2.83 -12.29 7.21
CA ILE A 165 2.37 -10.94 6.87
C ILE A 165 1.32 -10.54 7.90
N ILE A 166 1.54 -9.43 8.60
CA ILE A 166 0.61 -8.84 9.56
C ILE A 166 -0.12 -7.72 8.81
N ALA A 167 -1.44 -7.85 8.68
CA ALA A 167 -2.28 -7.01 7.82
C ALA A 167 -3.33 -6.24 8.64
N PRO A 168 -2.99 -5.08 9.25
CA PRO A 168 -3.94 -4.27 10.00
C PRO A 168 -4.74 -3.33 9.11
N ASN A 169 -5.98 -2.95 9.52
CA ASN A 169 -6.66 -1.80 8.98
C ASN A 169 -5.93 -0.50 9.36
N HIS A 170 -6.13 0.57 8.57
CA HIS A 170 -5.33 1.79 8.70
C HIS A 170 -6.18 3.02 9.05
N GLN A 171 -6.34 3.25 10.34
CA GLN A 171 -7.18 4.32 10.88
C GLN A 171 -6.41 5.60 11.22
N SER A 172 -5.15 5.47 11.68
CA SER A 172 -4.43 6.57 12.35
C SER A 172 -2.91 6.50 12.16
N PHE A 173 -2.21 7.57 12.49
CA PHE A 173 -0.76 7.53 12.70
C PHE A 173 -0.35 6.65 13.89
N LEU A 174 -1.29 6.34 14.78
CA LEU A 174 -1.03 5.49 15.93
C LEU A 174 -0.88 4.01 15.56
N ASP A 175 -1.40 3.58 14.41
CA ASP A 175 -1.52 2.14 14.06
C ASP A 175 -0.17 1.43 13.98
N GLY A 176 0.83 2.02 13.33
CA GLY A 176 2.16 1.43 13.25
C GLY A 176 2.81 1.18 14.62
N PRO A 177 2.94 2.21 15.48
CA PRO A 177 3.40 2.05 16.86
C PRO A 177 2.51 1.12 17.70
N LEU A 178 1.17 1.11 17.51
CA LEU A 178 0.26 0.20 18.20
C LEU A 178 0.56 -1.25 17.84
N VAL A 179 0.64 -1.60 16.56
CA VAL A 179 0.99 -2.95 16.13
C VAL A 179 2.35 -3.34 16.70
N SER A 180 3.36 -2.46 16.60
CA SER A 180 4.70 -2.75 17.11
C SER A 180 4.72 -3.06 18.60
N CYS A 181 4.07 -2.23 19.42
CA CYS A 181 4.11 -2.39 20.88
C CYS A 181 3.16 -3.47 21.43
N THR A 182 2.21 -3.97 20.63
CA THR A 182 1.27 -5.02 21.04
C THR A 182 1.75 -6.42 20.66
N LEU A 183 2.68 -6.56 19.71
CA LEU A 183 3.31 -7.83 19.36
C LEU A 183 4.13 -8.41 20.51
N PRO A 184 4.19 -9.76 20.64
CA PRO A 184 5.16 -10.42 21.52
C PRO A 184 6.59 -10.00 21.18
N THR A 185 7.43 -9.79 22.19
CA THR A 185 8.79 -9.27 22.01
C THR A 185 9.65 -10.08 21.01
N PRO A 186 9.63 -11.42 20.98
CA PRO A 186 10.37 -12.18 19.97
C PRO A 186 9.88 -11.89 18.56
N VAL A 187 8.57 -11.88 18.34
CA VAL A 187 7.95 -11.58 17.04
C VAL A 187 8.28 -10.15 16.60
N MET A 188 8.11 -9.18 17.50
CA MET A 188 8.37 -7.76 17.22
C MET A 188 9.80 -7.49 16.73
N LYS A 189 10.80 -8.16 17.30
CA LYS A 189 12.22 -7.99 16.89
C LYS A 189 12.48 -8.44 15.46
N ASP A 190 11.74 -9.44 14.99
CA ASP A 190 11.83 -10.00 13.65
C ASP A 190 10.78 -9.42 12.69
N THR A 191 10.10 -8.36 13.07
CA THR A 191 9.05 -7.71 12.27
C THR A 191 9.55 -6.45 11.61
N TYR A 192 9.31 -6.35 10.29
CA TYR A 192 9.59 -5.19 9.45
C TYR A 192 8.31 -4.43 9.12
N TYR A 193 8.43 -3.14 8.87
CA TYR A 193 7.32 -2.25 8.56
C TYR A 193 7.54 -1.60 7.22
N TYR A 194 6.48 -1.49 6.43
CA TYR A 194 6.52 -0.82 5.14
C TYR A 194 5.88 0.57 5.26
N ALA A 195 6.62 1.62 4.90
CA ALA A 195 6.16 2.99 5.00
C ALA A 195 6.61 3.83 3.79
N THR A 196 5.79 4.81 3.40
CA THR A 196 6.16 5.76 2.34
C THR A 196 7.24 6.73 2.81
N GLU A 197 8.23 7.00 1.94
CA GLU A 197 9.33 7.93 2.24
C GLU A 197 8.83 9.34 2.61
N GLU A 198 7.72 9.79 2.04
CA GLU A 198 7.10 11.10 2.33
C GLU A 198 6.84 11.32 3.82
N HIS A 199 6.55 10.26 4.57
CA HIS A 199 6.29 10.33 6.00
C HIS A 199 7.58 10.31 6.85
N MET A 200 8.70 9.97 6.22
CA MET A 200 10.01 9.80 6.87
C MET A 200 11.07 10.77 6.36
N GLN A 201 10.67 11.97 5.93
CA GLN A 201 11.61 13.00 5.46
C GLN A 201 12.46 13.57 6.60
N GLY A 202 13.73 13.86 6.28
CA GLY A 202 14.73 14.40 7.20
C GLY A 202 15.63 13.33 7.83
N ALA A 203 16.88 13.72 8.15
CA ALA A 203 17.93 12.82 8.60
C ALA A 203 17.57 12.01 9.86
N LEU A 204 16.90 12.64 10.82
CA LEU A 204 16.50 11.98 12.07
C LEU A 204 15.42 10.91 11.83
N ARG A 205 14.43 11.18 10.95
CA ARG A 205 13.38 10.21 10.62
C ARG A 205 13.93 9.05 9.80
N LYS A 206 14.84 9.31 8.87
CA LYS A 206 15.52 8.26 8.09
C LYS A 206 16.40 7.38 9.01
N ALA A 207 17.10 7.98 9.96
CA ALA A 207 17.85 7.25 10.98
C ALA A 207 16.92 6.41 11.89
N TYR A 208 15.77 6.96 12.28
CA TYR A 208 14.74 6.21 13.01
C TYR A 208 14.24 5.01 12.21
N ALA A 209 13.88 5.20 10.94
CA ALA A 209 13.42 4.12 10.07
C ALA A 209 14.46 2.98 9.99
N ARG A 210 15.73 3.34 9.74
CA ARG A 210 16.83 2.37 9.63
C ARG A 210 17.01 1.55 10.93
N ASN A 211 16.83 2.19 12.10
CA ASN A 211 17.02 1.55 13.40
C ASN A 211 15.78 0.79 13.94
N ASN A 212 14.66 0.82 13.22
CA ASN A 212 13.40 0.21 13.64
C ASN A 212 12.78 -0.72 12.60
N ASN A 213 13.58 -1.36 11.75
CA ASN A 213 13.13 -2.29 10.71
C ASN A 213 12.07 -1.69 9.77
N ILE A 214 12.18 -0.40 9.42
CA ILE A 214 11.23 0.25 8.53
C ILE A 214 11.82 0.30 7.12
N ILE A 215 11.17 -0.37 6.17
CA ILE A 215 11.48 -0.30 4.75
C ILE A 215 10.75 0.90 4.18
N LEU A 216 11.50 1.82 3.58
CA LEU A 216 10.93 3.00 2.93
C LEU A 216 10.62 2.68 1.47
N MET A 217 9.39 2.98 1.06
CA MET A 217 8.97 2.94 -0.32
C MET A 217 9.56 4.14 -1.06
N GLU A 218 10.43 3.89 -2.00
CA GLU A 218 10.98 4.87 -2.91
C GLU A 218 10.15 4.88 -4.18
N ARG A 219 9.43 5.99 -4.46
CA ARG A 219 8.61 6.10 -5.69
C ARG A 219 9.44 5.97 -6.97
N SER A 220 10.71 6.38 -6.93
CA SER A 220 11.65 6.26 -8.03
C SER A 220 12.10 4.82 -8.31
N ASN A 221 11.90 3.90 -7.36
CA ASN A 221 12.33 2.50 -7.48
C ASN A 221 11.38 1.55 -6.75
N LEU A 222 10.15 1.46 -7.25
CA LEU A 222 9.10 0.62 -6.66
C LEU A 222 9.41 -0.86 -6.78
N ARG A 223 10.05 -1.30 -7.88
CA ARG A 223 10.47 -2.71 -8.06
C ARG A 223 11.38 -3.16 -6.93
N ASP A 224 12.44 -2.41 -6.62
CA ASP A 224 13.35 -2.74 -5.52
C ASP A 224 12.63 -2.71 -4.17
N SER A 225 11.68 -1.79 -3.99
CA SER A 225 10.89 -1.72 -2.77
C SER A 225 10.09 -3.02 -2.55
N ILE A 226 9.44 -3.54 -3.59
CA ILE A 226 8.67 -4.80 -3.53
C ILE A 226 9.59 -6.00 -3.35
N LEU A 227 10.75 -6.03 -4.03
CA LEU A 227 11.75 -7.07 -3.84
C LEU A 227 12.29 -7.10 -2.40
N LYS A 228 12.50 -5.94 -1.76
CA LYS A 228 12.88 -5.85 -0.34
C LYS A 228 11.83 -6.46 0.57
N LEU A 229 10.52 -6.24 0.28
CA LEU A 229 9.44 -6.88 1.05
C LEU A 229 9.48 -8.40 0.90
N GLY A 230 9.68 -8.90 -0.33
CA GLY A 230 9.87 -10.33 -0.59
C GLY A 230 11.09 -10.89 0.13
N GLU A 231 12.20 -10.15 0.14
CA GLU A 231 13.44 -10.57 0.79
C GLU A 231 13.30 -10.71 2.31
N VAL A 232 12.53 -9.81 2.96
CA VAL A 232 12.18 -9.95 4.40
C VAL A 232 11.54 -11.31 4.66
N LEU A 233 10.54 -11.68 3.87
CA LEU A 233 9.81 -12.93 4.05
C LEU A 233 10.68 -14.16 3.75
N LYS A 234 11.53 -14.11 2.72
CA LYS A 234 12.50 -15.16 2.40
C LYS A 234 13.52 -15.39 3.52
N GLN A 235 13.89 -14.33 4.24
CA GLN A 235 14.77 -14.43 5.42
C GLN A 235 14.02 -14.87 6.69
N SER A 236 12.82 -15.44 6.55
CA SER A 236 11.97 -15.90 7.67
C SER A 236 11.63 -14.79 8.67
N LYS A 237 11.57 -13.53 8.22
CA LYS A 237 11.14 -12.38 9.00
C LYS A 237 9.68 -12.04 8.71
N ASN A 238 9.07 -11.26 9.61
CA ASN A 238 7.69 -10.85 9.52
C ASN A 238 7.56 -9.47 8.88
N LEU A 239 6.43 -9.22 8.23
CA LEU A 239 6.18 -7.98 7.52
C LEU A 239 4.83 -7.39 7.90
N VAL A 240 4.80 -6.14 8.34
CA VAL A 240 3.55 -5.38 8.51
C VAL A 240 3.27 -4.60 7.24
N ILE A 241 2.14 -4.87 6.62
CA ILE A 241 1.61 -4.12 5.48
C ILE A 241 0.20 -3.68 5.82
N PHE A 242 -0.10 -2.39 5.66
CA PHE A 242 -1.46 -1.86 5.73
C PHE A 242 -2.14 -2.05 4.38
N PRO A 243 -3.13 -2.97 4.25
CA PRO A 243 -3.70 -3.34 2.94
C PRO A 243 -4.39 -2.17 2.23
N GLU A 244 -4.89 -1.19 2.97
CA GLU A 244 -5.55 0.00 2.42
C GLU A 244 -4.57 0.95 1.70
N GLY A 245 -3.26 0.82 1.94
CA GLY A 245 -2.20 1.66 1.37
C GLY A 245 -2.21 3.12 1.84
N ARG A 246 -3.27 3.55 2.54
CA ARG A 246 -3.40 4.90 3.12
C ARG A 246 -4.37 4.88 4.30
N ARG A 247 -4.19 5.84 5.21
CA ARG A 247 -5.11 6.01 6.35
C ARG A 247 -6.50 6.45 5.88
N THR A 248 -7.53 5.90 6.51
CA THR A 248 -8.92 6.33 6.27
C THR A 248 -9.13 7.83 6.54
N ASN A 249 -10.06 8.44 5.84
CA ASN A 249 -10.53 9.81 6.11
C ASN A 249 -11.80 9.81 6.96
N THR A 250 -12.56 8.73 6.97
CA THR A 250 -13.91 8.63 7.57
C THR A 250 -13.95 7.73 8.80
N GLY A 251 -12.92 6.93 9.05
CA GLY A 251 -12.92 5.86 10.04
C GLY A 251 -13.39 4.51 9.49
N GLU A 252 -13.96 4.51 8.28
CA GLU A 252 -14.43 3.29 7.64
C GLU A 252 -13.28 2.50 6.99
N LEU A 253 -13.50 1.19 6.83
CA LEU A 253 -12.55 0.29 6.17
C LEU A 253 -12.57 0.54 4.65
N GLY A 254 -11.40 0.85 4.10
CA GLY A 254 -11.22 1.12 2.67
C GLY A 254 -11.12 -0.16 1.82
N SER A 255 -10.83 0.04 0.52
CA SER A 255 -10.48 -1.06 -0.38
C SER A 255 -9.07 -1.57 -0.07
N PHE A 256 -8.87 -2.88 -0.24
CA PHE A 256 -7.57 -3.51 -0.02
C PHE A 256 -6.80 -3.64 -1.34
N LYS A 257 -5.50 -3.42 -1.26
CA LYS A 257 -4.53 -3.57 -2.34
C LYS A 257 -4.02 -5.02 -2.36
N LYS A 258 -3.64 -5.50 -3.54
CA LYS A 258 -3.22 -6.89 -3.75
C LYS A 258 -1.80 -7.21 -3.26
N THR A 259 -0.95 -6.21 -3.00
CA THR A 259 0.48 -6.40 -2.69
C THR A 259 0.75 -7.49 -1.65
N PHE A 260 0.04 -7.46 -0.53
CA PHE A 260 0.23 -8.46 0.53
C PHE A 260 -0.28 -9.85 0.10
N ALA A 261 -1.34 -9.93 -0.70
CA ALA A 261 -1.90 -11.19 -1.19
C ALA A 261 -0.96 -11.86 -2.20
N ILE A 262 -0.33 -11.07 -3.08
CA ILE A 262 0.71 -11.56 -4.01
C ILE A 262 1.90 -12.09 -3.22
N LEU A 263 2.45 -11.31 -2.28
CA LEU A 263 3.55 -11.76 -1.43
C LEU A 263 3.19 -13.04 -0.65
N SER A 264 1.96 -13.11 -0.11
CA SER A 264 1.48 -14.29 0.62
C SER A 264 1.43 -15.51 -0.28
N LYS A 265 0.77 -15.41 -1.45
CA LYS A 265 0.58 -16.53 -2.36
C LYS A 265 1.90 -16.99 -2.99
N GLU A 266 2.68 -16.08 -3.55
CA GLU A 266 3.90 -16.43 -4.26
C GLU A 266 5.01 -16.95 -3.34
N LEU A 267 5.10 -16.46 -2.11
CA LEU A 267 6.09 -16.89 -1.13
C LEU A 267 5.54 -17.90 -0.11
N GLN A 268 4.27 -18.33 -0.26
CA GLN A 268 3.59 -19.30 0.62
C GLN A 268 3.63 -18.88 2.10
N VAL A 269 3.34 -17.62 2.38
CA VAL A 269 3.43 -17.00 3.71
C VAL A 269 2.03 -16.69 4.24
N PRO A 270 1.66 -17.10 5.48
CA PRO A 270 0.36 -16.79 6.05
C PRO A 270 0.17 -15.29 6.32
N VAL A 271 -1.08 -14.83 6.21
CA VAL A 271 -1.50 -13.48 6.57
C VAL A 271 -2.24 -13.52 7.91
N VAL A 272 -1.80 -12.70 8.86
CA VAL A 272 -2.49 -12.47 10.15
C VAL A 272 -3.25 -11.15 10.04
N PRO A 273 -4.58 -11.18 9.86
CA PRO A 273 -5.38 -9.96 9.85
C PRO A 273 -5.40 -9.34 11.26
N VAL A 274 -5.31 -8.01 11.34
CA VAL A 274 -5.36 -7.30 12.62
C VAL A 274 -6.46 -6.23 12.58
N CYS A 275 -7.36 -6.31 13.53
CA CYS A 275 -8.46 -5.37 13.68
C CYS A 275 -8.10 -4.33 14.73
N ILE A 276 -7.99 -3.06 14.33
CA ILE A 276 -7.74 -1.93 15.22
C ILE A 276 -9.02 -1.10 15.29
N LYS A 277 -9.55 -0.88 16.51
CA LYS A 277 -10.71 -0.05 16.81
C LYS A 277 -10.33 1.12 17.70
N GLY A 278 -10.96 2.27 17.51
CA GLY A 278 -10.79 3.45 18.36
C GLY A 278 -9.55 4.29 18.06
N ALA A 279 -8.68 3.85 17.14
CA ALA A 279 -7.50 4.63 16.77
C ALA A 279 -7.85 5.87 15.92
N TYR A 280 -8.91 5.80 15.11
CA TYR A 280 -9.43 6.94 14.38
C TYR A 280 -9.95 8.03 15.32
N GLU A 281 -10.76 7.68 16.31
CA GLU A 281 -11.30 8.60 17.31
C GLU A 281 -10.20 9.19 18.20
N ALA A 282 -9.17 8.39 18.51
CA ALA A 282 -8.02 8.85 19.27
C ALA A 282 -7.20 9.88 18.49
N LEU A 283 -6.92 9.65 17.20
CA LEU A 283 -6.15 10.59 16.36
C LEU A 283 -6.58 10.53 14.89
N PRO A 284 -7.69 11.18 14.51
CA PRO A 284 -8.07 11.33 13.11
C PRO A 284 -7.07 12.21 12.34
N ARG A 285 -7.07 12.13 11.00
CA ARG A 285 -6.15 12.92 10.15
C ARG A 285 -6.22 14.42 10.36
N SER A 286 -7.38 14.94 10.83
CA SER A 286 -7.62 16.35 11.09
C SER A 286 -6.96 16.87 12.37
N LYS A 287 -6.57 15.97 13.29
CA LYS A 287 -5.94 16.34 14.57
C LYS A 287 -4.43 16.14 14.54
N ARG A 288 -3.72 16.96 15.31
CA ARG A 288 -2.25 16.88 15.45
C ARG A 288 -1.82 16.08 16.68
N PHE A 289 -2.64 16.04 17.72
CA PHE A 289 -2.33 15.35 18.97
C PHE A 289 -3.42 14.32 19.28
N PRO A 290 -3.04 13.16 19.84
CA PRO A 290 -4.01 12.14 20.24
C PRO A 290 -4.87 12.63 21.40
N SER A 291 -6.12 12.14 21.43
CA SER A 291 -7.05 12.29 22.57
C SER A 291 -7.17 10.96 23.32
N PRO A 292 -7.47 10.98 24.63
CA PRO A 292 -7.74 9.75 25.37
C PRO A 292 -9.02 9.11 24.82
N HIS A 293 -8.83 7.96 24.19
CA HIS A 293 -9.91 7.13 23.67
C HIS A 293 -9.49 5.67 23.79
N LYS A 294 -10.44 4.80 24.14
CA LYS A 294 -10.17 3.36 24.24
C LYS A 294 -9.77 2.81 22.88
N ILE A 295 -8.67 2.06 22.82
CA ILE A 295 -8.23 1.39 21.61
C ILE A 295 -8.23 -0.12 21.84
N GLU A 296 -8.71 -0.86 20.84
CA GLU A 296 -8.66 -2.33 20.86
C GLU A 296 -7.82 -2.80 19.65
N VAL A 297 -6.90 -3.72 19.91
CA VAL A 297 -6.09 -4.38 18.87
C VAL A 297 -6.35 -5.89 18.98
N THR A 298 -6.96 -6.46 17.95
CA THR A 298 -7.30 -7.88 17.90
C THR A 298 -6.57 -8.56 16.76
N TYR A 299 -5.75 -9.54 17.08
CA TYR A 299 -5.10 -10.42 16.12
C TYR A 299 -6.06 -11.56 15.77
N LEU A 300 -6.46 -11.63 14.49
CA LEU A 300 -7.40 -12.64 14.02
C LEU A 300 -6.67 -13.92 13.58
N SER A 301 -7.42 -15.00 13.37
CA SER A 301 -6.84 -16.27 12.91
C SER A 301 -6.07 -16.10 11.63
N PRO A 302 -4.87 -16.71 11.48
CA PRO A 302 -4.08 -16.65 10.28
C PRO A 302 -4.84 -17.22 9.08
N ILE A 303 -4.73 -16.55 7.94
CA ILE A 303 -5.20 -17.01 6.63
C ILE A 303 -3.98 -17.55 5.90
N TYR A 304 -4.02 -18.84 5.58
CA TYR A 304 -2.94 -19.51 4.85
C TYR A 304 -3.18 -19.38 3.35
N PRO A 305 -2.11 -19.16 2.55
CA PRO A 305 -2.25 -19.06 1.10
C PRO A 305 -2.74 -20.38 0.50
N ASP A 306 -3.72 -20.27 -0.38
CA ASP A 306 -4.20 -21.37 -1.20
C ASP A 306 -3.87 -21.07 -2.67
N SER A 307 -3.21 -22.00 -3.35
CA SER A 307 -2.85 -21.86 -4.76
C SER A 307 -4.07 -21.76 -5.69
N ALA A 308 -5.23 -22.29 -5.26
CA ALA A 308 -6.47 -22.22 -6.03
C ALA A 308 -7.14 -20.84 -6.00
N LEU A 309 -6.82 -19.99 -5.00
CA LEU A 309 -7.40 -18.66 -4.86
C LEU A 309 -6.64 -17.62 -5.68
N SER A 310 -7.37 -16.68 -6.25
CA SER A 310 -6.80 -15.48 -6.85
C SER A 310 -6.26 -14.52 -5.77
N TYR A 311 -5.44 -13.56 -6.16
CA TYR A 311 -4.94 -12.54 -5.24
C TYR A 311 -6.07 -11.69 -4.64
N GLU A 312 -7.12 -11.42 -5.44
CA GLU A 312 -8.32 -10.72 -5.02
C GLU A 312 -9.07 -11.49 -3.94
N GLU A 313 -9.29 -12.79 -4.14
CA GLU A 313 -9.98 -13.62 -3.17
C GLU A 313 -9.25 -13.70 -1.84
N ILE A 314 -7.90 -13.78 -1.85
CA ILE A 314 -7.08 -13.71 -0.63
C ILE A 314 -7.26 -12.33 0.04
N ALA A 315 -7.22 -11.25 -0.73
CA ALA A 315 -7.40 -9.90 -0.20
C ALA A 315 -8.80 -9.70 0.40
N ASP A 316 -9.83 -10.23 -0.26
CA ASP A 316 -11.21 -10.16 0.21
C ASP A 316 -11.43 -10.99 1.49
N GLN A 317 -10.83 -12.16 1.62
CA GLN A 317 -10.89 -12.95 2.86
C GLN A 317 -10.31 -12.18 4.05
N VAL A 318 -9.15 -11.54 3.89
CA VAL A 318 -8.53 -10.72 4.93
C VAL A 318 -9.42 -9.52 5.27
N LYS A 319 -9.97 -8.85 4.26
CA LYS A 319 -10.90 -7.72 4.44
C LYS A 319 -12.15 -8.11 5.19
N GLN A 320 -12.79 -9.23 4.80
CA GLN A 320 -14.00 -9.75 5.46
C GLN A 320 -13.75 -10.11 6.92
N ALA A 321 -12.59 -10.73 7.24
CA ALA A 321 -12.22 -11.05 8.61
C ALA A 321 -12.11 -9.77 9.47
N ILE A 322 -11.46 -8.71 8.96
CA ILE A 322 -11.35 -7.42 9.66
C ILE A 322 -12.72 -6.74 9.77
N GLN A 323 -13.52 -6.73 8.68
CA GLN A 323 -14.85 -6.13 8.67
C GLN A 323 -15.77 -6.79 9.69
N ALA A 324 -15.76 -8.11 9.78
CA ALA A 324 -16.55 -8.85 10.78
C ALA A 324 -16.15 -8.46 12.21
N CYS A 325 -14.84 -8.33 12.46
CA CYS A 325 -14.36 -7.87 13.77
C CYS A 325 -14.82 -6.42 14.04
N LEU A 326 -14.71 -5.51 13.08
CA LEU A 326 -15.12 -4.09 13.27
C LEU A 326 -16.61 -3.95 13.59
N SER A 327 -17.45 -4.88 13.14
CA SER A 327 -18.90 -4.87 13.32
C SER A 327 -19.38 -5.45 14.66
N CYS A 328 -18.52 -6.16 15.38
CA CYS A 328 -18.79 -6.65 16.75
C CYS A 328 -18.49 -5.59 17.81
#